data_aefb4594088e47fefdc16e2fe8b93a64
#
_entry.id   aefb4594088e47fefdc16e2fe8b93a64
#
_cell.length_a   1.000
_cell.length_b   1.000
_cell.length_c   1.000
_cell.angle_alpha   90.00
_cell.angle_beta   90.00
_cell.angle_gamma   90.00
#
_symmetry.space_group_name_H-M   'P 1'
#
loop_
_entity.id
_entity.type
_entity.pdbx_description
1 polymer ?
#
loop_
_entity_poly.entity_id
_entity_poly.type
_entity_poly.pdbx_seq_one_letter_code
_entity_poly.pdbx_strand_id
1 'polypeptide(L)'
;LANEKVTMFEVNGKEYEVKLNLKSIKYLNGLTKEGAYGLLGRVLMGDVGTFEDIIYAGLFHTGENFKKTDIQKAIDKKIELEEIDLNYIHKTGYELVANHFFYKTTLDKMLAKEPEAKKQIEELMK
;
A
#
# COMPACT_ATOMS: atom_id res chain seq x y z
N LEU A 1 -1.00 -9.98 16.35
CA LEU A 1 -2.06 -10.94 16.46
C LEU A 1 -2.04 -11.95 15.32
N ALA A 2 -2.70 -13.08 15.57
CA ALA A 2 -2.60 -14.25 14.71
C ALA A 2 -2.99 -14.05 13.25
N ASN A 3 -3.74 -12.99 12.96
CA ASN A 3 -4.27 -12.73 11.62
C ASN A 3 -3.55 -11.63 10.84
N GLU A 4 -2.42 -11.18 11.33
CA GLU A 4 -1.66 -10.19 10.61
C GLU A 4 -1.03 -10.81 9.37
N LYS A 5 -1.35 -10.24 8.23
CA LYS A 5 -0.70 -10.63 6.98
C LYS A 5 0.65 -9.98 6.88
N VAL A 6 1.64 -10.79 6.50
CA VAL A 6 2.97 -10.29 6.18
C VAL A 6 3.02 -10.13 4.67
N THR A 7 3.33 -8.93 4.21
CA THR A 7 3.50 -8.64 2.79
C THR A 7 5.00 -8.65 2.48
N MET A 8 5.39 -9.50 1.53
CA MET A 8 6.77 -9.59 1.08
C MET A 8 6.90 -9.00 -0.31
N PHE A 9 8.01 -8.36 -0.58
CA PHE A 9 8.28 -7.80 -1.89
C PHE A 9 9.75 -8.01 -2.25
N GLU A 10 9.99 -8.47 -3.47
CA GLU A 10 11.34 -8.73 -3.95
C GLU A 10 11.95 -7.52 -4.61
N VAL A 11 13.18 -7.18 -4.19
CA VAL A 11 13.97 -6.13 -4.83
C VAL A 11 15.37 -6.70 -5.05
N ASN A 12 15.81 -6.70 -6.31
CA ASN A 12 17.14 -7.19 -6.70
C ASN A 12 17.42 -8.63 -6.25
N GLY A 13 16.40 -9.48 -6.35
CA GLY A 13 16.54 -10.91 -6.04
C GLY A 13 16.43 -11.26 -4.57
N LYS A 14 16.17 -10.30 -3.70
CA LYS A 14 16.01 -10.55 -2.27
C LYS A 14 14.64 -10.09 -1.81
N GLU A 15 13.98 -10.91 -0.99
CA GLU A 15 12.67 -10.56 -0.45
C GLU A 15 12.78 -9.76 0.85
N TYR A 16 11.93 -8.76 0.97
CA TYR A 16 11.85 -7.90 2.14
C TYR A 16 10.40 -7.82 2.60
N GLU A 17 10.21 -7.74 3.90
CA GLU A 17 8.89 -7.46 4.45
C GLU A 17 8.54 -5.99 4.19
N VAL A 18 7.33 -5.73 3.72
CA VAL A 18 6.82 -4.37 3.52
C VAL A 18 5.90 -4.05 4.69
N LYS A 19 6.22 -3.01 5.44
CA LYS A 19 5.38 -2.55 6.54
C LYS A 19 5.66 -1.07 6.82
N LEU A 20 4.64 -0.37 7.32
CA LEU A 20 4.77 1.06 7.60
C LEU A 20 5.33 1.28 9.00
N ASN A 21 6.30 2.18 9.10
CA ASN A 21 6.75 2.71 10.38
C ASN A 21 6.38 4.20 10.44
N LEU A 22 6.76 4.90 11.50
CA LEU A 22 6.40 6.32 11.64
C LEU A 22 6.94 7.18 10.49
N LYS A 23 8.17 6.89 10.06
CA LYS A 23 8.78 7.61 8.94
C LYS A 23 7.96 7.41 7.65
N SER A 24 7.53 6.17 7.39
CA SER A 24 6.67 5.86 6.24
C SER A 24 5.36 6.62 6.30
N ILE A 25 4.73 6.63 7.48
CA ILE A 25 3.45 7.31 7.69
C ILE A 25 3.57 8.81 7.40
N LYS A 26 4.63 9.43 7.92
CA LYS A 26 4.86 10.85 7.67
C LYS A 26 5.10 11.14 6.19
N TYR A 27 5.86 10.27 5.53
CA TYR A 27 6.11 10.41 4.09
C TYR A 27 4.80 10.33 3.30
N LEU A 28 4.00 9.30 3.55
CA LEU A 28 2.75 9.09 2.84
C LEU A 28 1.75 10.22 3.10
N ASN A 29 1.66 10.70 4.33
CA ASN A 29 0.76 11.82 4.66
C ASN A 29 1.11 13.09 3.91
N GLY A 30 2.36 13.27 3.53
CA GLY A 30 2.80 14.46 2.81
C GLY A 30 2.55 14.44 1.31
N LEU A 31 2.11 13.31 0.75
CA LEU A 31 1.97 13.17 -0.70
C LEU A 31 0.67 13.73 -1.26
N THR A 32 -0.38 13.82 -0.46
CA THR A 32 -1.66 14.39 -0.88
C THR A 32 -2.21 15.32 0.18
N LYS A 33 -3.15 16.18 -0.22
CA LYS A 33 -3.83 17.09 0.72
C LYS A 33 -4.63 16.33 1.76
N GLU A 34 -5.20 15.19 1.37
CA GLU A 34 -6.01 14.34 2.24
C GLU A 34 -5.17 13.36 3.05
N GLY A 35 -3.84 13.45 2.93
CA GLY A 35 -2.94 12.53 3.61
C GLY A 35 -3.08 11.12 3.07
N ALA A 36 -2.89 10.12 3.94
CA ALA A 36 -2.95 8.71 3.51
C ALA A 36 -4.33 8.30 2.98
N TYR A 37 -5.40 8.97 3.41
CA TYR A 37 -6.73 8.64 2.89
C TYR A 37 -6.86 8.96 1.40
N GLY A 38 -6.20 10.04 0.94
CA GLY A 38 -6.14 10.34 -0.49
C GLY A 38 -5.42 9.26 -1.27
N LEU A 39 -4.37 8.70 -0.69
CA LEU A 39 -3.62 7.60 -1.32
C LEU A 39 -4.46 6.33 -1.41
N LEU A 40 -5.27 6.05 -0.38
CA LEU A 40 -6.18 4.88 -0.41
C LEU A 40 -7.15 4.99 -1.58
N GLY A 41 -7.72 6.17 -1.79
CA GLY A 41 -8.61 6.41 -2.93
C GLY A 41 -7.91 6.16 -4.26
N ARG A 42 -6.70 6.65 -4.41
CA ARG A 42 -5.93 6.48 -5.66
C ARG A 42 -5.58 5.02 -5.93
N VAL A 43 -5.17 4.29 -4.90
CA VAL A 43 -4.80 2.88 -5.08
C VAL A 43 -6.02 2.02 -5.39
N LEU A 44 -7.17 2.37 -4.85
CA LEU A 44 -8.44 1.71 -5.20
C LEU A 44 -8.87 2.01 -6.63
N MET A 45 -8.38 3.10 -7.22
CA MET A 45 -8.60 3.42 -8.63
C MET A 45 -7.53 2.81 -9.54
N GLY A 46 -6.58 2.08 -8.96
CA GLY A 46 -5.55 1.39 -9.74
C GLY A 46 -4.35 2.25 -10.11
N ASP A 47 -4.10 3.33 -9.38
CA ASP A 47 -2.97 4.21 -9.70
C ASP A 47 -1.64 3.54 -9.34
N VAL A 48 -0.89 3.17 -10.36
CA VAL A 48 0.40 2.48 -10.20
C VAL A 48 1.40 3.33 -9.44
N GLY A 49 1.46 4.63 -9.74
CA GLY A 49 2.38 5.54 -9.04
C GLY A 49 2.14 5.58 -7.54
N THR A 50 0.89 5.58 -7.13
CA THR A 50 0.54 5.55 -5.70
C THR A 50 0.98 4.23 -5.07
N PHE A 51 0.77 3.11 -5.77
CA PHE A 51 1.22 1.81 -5.30
C PHE A 51 2.73 1.80 -5.10
N GLU A 52 3.47 2.37 -6.05
CA GLU A 52 4.93 2.48 -5.96
C GLU A 52 5.36 3.29 -4.73
N ASP A 53 4.66 4.39 -4.44
CA ASP A 53 4.93 5.18 -3.24
C ASP A 53 4.70 4.40 -1.96
N ILE A 54 3.63 3.61 -1.92
CA ILE A 54 3.30 2.80 -0.74
C ILE A 54 4.37 1.72 -0.49
N ILE A 55 4.78 1.02 -1.55
CA ILE A 55 5.83 -0.01 -1.42
C ILE A 55 7.15 0.63 -0.99
N TYR A 56 7.52 1.75 -1.63
CA TYR A 56 8.74 2.47 -1.28
C TYR A 56 8.75 2.86 0.20
N ALA A 57 7.67 3.47 0.67
CA ALA A 57 7.54 3.85 2.07
C ALA A 57 7.58 2.64 2.99
N GLY A 58 6.97 1.55 2.57
CA GLY A 58 6.92 0.30 3.36
C GLY A 58 8.26 -0.40 3.49
N LEU A 59 9.28 0.05 2.76
CA LEU A 59 10.63 -0.51 2.84
C LEU A 59 11.58 0.36 3.67
N PHE A 60 11.13 1.49 4.21
CA PHE A 60 11.97 2.36 5.02
C PHE A 60 12.55 1.65 6.25
N HIS A 61 11.77 0.75 6.85
CA HIS A 61 12.17 0.04 8.08
C HIS A 61 13.36 -0.92 7.86
N THR A 62 13.64 -1.27 6.62
CA THR A 62 14.71 -2.23 6.32
C THR A 62 16.11 -1.65 6.53
N GLY A 63 16.23 -0.32 6.48
CA GLY A 63 17.55 0.34 6.55
C GLY A 63 18.37 0.24 5.28
N GLU A 64 17.84 -0.37 4.21
CA GLU A 64 18.56 -0.55 2.94
C GLU A 64 18.72 0.76 2.16
N ASN A 65 17.92 1.76 2.49
CA ASN A 65 17.95 3.07 1.81
C ASN A 65 17.79 2.97 0.31
N PHE A 66 16.80 2.17 -0.13
CA PHE A 66 16.49 2.07 -1.55
C PHE A 66 16.16 3.44 -2.12
N LYS A 67 16.58 3.69 -3.35
CA LYS A 67 16.13 4.86 -4.08
C LYS A 67 14.71 4.61 -4.57
N LYS A 68 13.88 5.66 -4.58
CA LYS A 68 12.54 5.54 -5.11
C LYS A 68 12.51 4.98 -6.52
N THR A 69 13.47 5.43 -7.37
CA THR A 69 13.58 4.95 -8.74
C THR A 69 13.85 3.45 -8.82
N ASP A 70 14.59 2.88 -7.87
CA ASP A 70 14.86 1.44 -7.84
C ASP A 70 13.57 0.66 -7.58
N ILE A 71 12.73 1.15 -6.68
CA ILE A 71 11.46 0.52 -6.38
C ILE A 71 10.49 0.67 -7.54
N GLN A 72 10.44 1.85 -8.17
CA GLN A 72 9.61 2.08 -9.36
C GLN A 72 9.99 1.11 -10.48
N LYS A 73 11.29 0.95 -10.73
CA LYS A 73 11.77 0.02 -11.77
C LYS A 73 11.43 -1.42 -11.44
N ALA A 74 11.54 -1.82 -10.18
CA ALA A 74 11.21 -3.19 -9.76
C ALA A 74 9.72 -3.49 -9.99
N ILE A 75 8.85 -2.55 -9.65
CA ILE A 75 7.40 -2.72 -9.84
C ILE A 75 7.05 -2.71 -11.31
N ASP A 76 7.58 -1.75 -12.06
CA ASP A 76 7.33 -1.63 -13.50
C ASP A 76 7.72 -2.92 -14.22
N LYS A 77 8.88 -3.49 -13.88
CA LYS A 77 9.34 -4.74 -14.46
C LYS A 77 8.39 -5.90 -14.14
N LYS A 78 7.89 -5.97 -12.90
CA LYS A 78 6.95 -7.02 -12.50
C LYS A 78 5.62 -6.91 -13.22
N ILE A 79 5.17 -5.70 -13.49
CA ILE A 79 3.96 -5.48 -14.29
C ILE A 79 4.20 -5.92 -15.73
N GLU A 80 5.33 -5.55 -16.31
CA GLU A 80 5.67 -5.92 -17.67
C GLU A 80 5.82 -7.44 -17.86
N LEU A 81 6.29 -8.13 -16.82
CA LEU A 81 6.41 -9.60 -16.82
C LEU A 81 5.10 -10.28 -16.41
N GLU A 82 4.03 -9.52 -16.24
CA GLU A 82 2.71 -10.02 -15.85
C GLU A 82 2.69 -10.71 -14.47
N GLU A 83 3.61 -10.33 -13.59
CA GLU A 83 3.68 -10.85 -12.22
C GLU A 83 2.80 -10.05 -11.24
N ILE A 84 2.55 -8.78 -11.56
CA ILE A 84 1.67 -7.91 -10.78
C ILE A 84 0.56 -7.42 -11.71
N ASP A 85 -0.68 -7.67 -11.30
CA ASP A 85 -1.86 -7.20 -12.02
C ASP A 85 -2.60 -6.12 -11.23
N LEU A 86 -3.67 -5.61 -11.79
CA LEU A 86 -4.47 -4.55 -11.16
C LEU A 86 -5.06 -5.01 -9.83
N ASN A 87 -5.49 -6.26 -9.74
CA ASN A 87 -6.05 -6.80 -8.50
C ASN A 87 -5.03 -6.80 -7.38
N TYR A 88 -3.79 -7.16 -7.69
CA TYR A 88 -2.69 -7.11 -6.72
C TYR A 88 -2.47 -5.70 -6.19
N ILE A 89 -2.52 -4.70 -7.09
CA ILE A 89 -2.34 -3.30 -6.72
C ILE A 89 -3.44 -2.84 -5.76
N HIS A 90 -4.70 -3.11 -6.10
CA HIS A 90 -5.84 -2.77 -5.23
C HIS A 90 -5.68 -3.40 -3.85
N LYS A 91 -5.49 -4.70 -3.84
CA LYS A 91 -5.52 -5.49 -2.62
C LYS A 91 -4.33 -5.19 -1.73
N THR A 92 -3.13 -5.30 -2.28
CA THR A 92 -1.90 -5.13 -1.49
C THR A 92 -1.73 -3.68 -1.06
N GLY A 93 -1.94 -2.74 -1.98
CA GLY A 93 -1.80 -1.32 -1.66
C GLY A 93 -2.77 -0.85 -0.60
N TYR A 94 -4.03 -1.27 -0.70
CA TYR A 94 -5.04 -0.92 0.29
C TYR A 94 -4.74 -1.55 1.65
N GLU A 95 -4.45 -2.86 1.67
CA GLU A 95 -4.24 -3.58 2.92
C GLU A 95 -3.05 -3.05 3.72
N LEU A 96 -1.96 -2.67 3.05
CA LEU A 96 -0.78 -2.14 3.73
C LEU A 96 -1.07 -0.90 4.55
N VAL A 97 -1.90 -0.01 4.04
CA VAL A 97 -2.25 1.23 4.73
C VAL A 97 -3.43 1.02 5.66
N ALA A 98 -4.51 0.41 5.17
CA ALA A 98 -5.76 0.32 5.90
C ALA A 98 -5.67 -0.57 7.14
N ASN A 99 -4.83 -1.59 7.12
CA ASN A 99 -4.70 -2.51 8.26
C ASN A 99 -3.67 -2.04 9.28
N HIS A 100 -2.94 -0.98 9.00
CA HIS A 100 -2.01 -0.43 9.99
C HIS A 100 -2.80 0.17 11.14
N PHE A 101 -2.40 -0.14 12.39
CA PHE A 101 -3.17 0.26 13.58
C PHE A 101 -3.46 1.76 13.62
N PHE A 102 -2.54 2.57 13.10
CA PHE A 102 -2.67 4.03 13.12
C PHE A 102 -3.91 4.51 12.36
N TYR A 103 -4.26 3.85 11.27
CA TYR A 103 -5.38 4.23 10.42
C TYR A 103 -6.63 3.39 10.65
N LYS A 104 -6.45 2.14 11.09
CA LYS A 104 -7.50 1.15 11.05
C LYS A 104 -8.77 1.55 11.79
N THR A 105 -8.66 2.00 13.03
CA THR A 105 -9.83 2.34 13.84
C THR A 105 -10.63 3.48 13.21
N THR A 106 -9.95 4.54 12.77
CA THR A 106 -10.62 5.68 12.15
C THR A 106 -11.25 5.30 10.81
N LEU A 107 -10.52 4.53 10.01
CA LEU A 107 -11.02 4.08 8.73
C LEU A 107 -12.25 3.19 8.87
N ASP A 108 -12.24 2.26 9.84
CA ASP A 108 -13.37 1.39 10.12
C ASP A 108 -14.61 2.22 10.50
N LYS A 109 -14.43 3.27 11.31
CA LYS A 109 -15.53 4.17 11.68
C LYS A 109 -16.08 4.94 10.47
N MET A 110 -15.22 5.40 9.61
CA MET A 110 -15.63 6.11 8.39
C MET A 110 -16.43 5.19 7.48
N LEU A 111 -15.94 3.97 7.26
CA LEU A 111 -16.60 3.00 6.39
C LEU A 111 -17.92 2.51 6.97
N ALA A 112 -18.04 2.46 8.29
CA ALA A 112 -19.30 2.08 8.93
C ALA A 112 -20.44 3.06 8.59
N LYS A 113 -20.08 4.32 8.30
CA LYS A 113 -21.06 5.36 7.91
C LYS A 113 -21.33 5.37 6.41
N GLU A 114 -20.57 4.60 5.64
CA GLU A 114 -20.66 4.56 4.19
C GLU A 114 -20.79 3.11 3.72
N PRO A 115 -21.97 2.48 3.91
CA PRO A 115 -22.14 1.05 3.59
C PRO A 115 -21.82 0.69 2.13
N GLU A 116 -22.16 1.59 1.20
CA GLU A 116 -21.90 1.35 -0.23
C GLU A 116 -20.40 1.31 -0.52
N ALA A 117 -19.66 2.28 0.02
CA ALA A 117 -18.21 2.33 -0.15
C ALA A 117 -17.55 1.11 0.46
N LYS A 118 -17.99 0.71 1.66
CA LYS A 118 -17.49 -0.47 2.33
C LYS A 118 -17.70 -1.72 1.48
N LYS A 119 -18.89 -1.87 0.93
CA LYS A 119 -19.23 -3.02 0.08
C LYS A 119 -18.37 -3.07 -1.17
N GLN A 120 -18.16 -1.92 -1.82
CA GLN A 120 -17.32 -1.84 -3.02
C GLN A 120 -15.87 -2.22 -2.72
N ILE A 121 -15.34 -1.78 -1.58
CA ILE A 121 -13.99 -2.12 -1.16
C ILE A 121 -13.88 -3.62 -0.90
N GLU A 122 -14.86 -4.21 -0.20
CA GLU A 122 -14.89 -5.64 0.07
C GLU A 122 -14.90 -6.46 -1.21
N GLU A 123 -15.63 -6.01 -2.23
CA GLU A 123 -15.64 -6.67 -3.54
C GLU A 123 -14.27 -6.63 -4.21
N LEU A 124 -13.57 -5.49 -4.12
CA LEU A 124 -12.23 -5.36 -4.70
C LEU A 124 -11.20 -6.22 -3.97
N MET A 125 -11.44 -6.52 -2.69
CA MET A 125 -10.49 -7.30 -1.88
C MET A 125 -10.69 -8.81 -2.01
N LYS A 126 -11.68 -9.26 -2.73
CA LYS A 126 -11.94 -10.70 -2.93
C LYS A 126 -10.92 -11.38 -3.82
#